data_bff8324f5f40173fa42415676ff5fc30
#
_entry.id   bff8324f5f40173fa42415676ff5fc30
#
_cell.length_a   1.000
_cell.length_b   1.000
_cell.length_c   1.000
_cell.angle_alpha   90.00
_cell.angle_beta   90.00
_cell.angle_gamma   90.00
#
_symmetry.space_group_name_H-M   'P 1'
#
loop_
_entity.id
_entity.type
_entity.pdbx_description
1 polymer ?
#
loop_
_entity_poly.entity_id
_entity_poly.type
_entity_poly.pdbx_seq_one_letter_code
_entity_poly.pdbx_strand_id
1 'polypeptide(L)'
;MPSAIVAGGSGYTGALAAALDAVRVPWDVAPATEPFLHPGRAARVLAGGEDVGWIGELHPLVARAWDLDHGGALFEVDLDRVLAHADAVPRYVDLTSFPELRMDLSLTLAEDVAAATVLASVREAGGELLTGVRVFDLYRGEQVGEGRKSLALALSFRAADRTLTDEDVAPLRDRIVAALRDGLGGELRA
;
A
#
# COMPACT_ATOMS: atom_id res chain seq x y z
N MET A 1 -2.68 -7.42 2.40
CA MET A 1 -2.73 -5.94 2.40
C MET A 1 -2.11 -5.47 1.11
N PRO A 2 -2.80 -4.67 0.31
CA PRO A 2 -2.34 -4.28 -1.01
C PRO A 2 -1.06 -3.46 -0.94
N SER A 3 -0.14 -3.81 -1.78
CA SER A 3 1.14 -3.13 -1.94
C SER A 3 0.96 -1.79 -2.64
N ALA A 4 1.76 -0.80 -2.26
CA ALA A 4 1.53 0.61 -2.49
C ALA A 4 2.04 1.16 -3.84
N ILE A 5 1.86 0.46 -4.95
CA ILE A 5 2.00 1.07 -6.28
C ILE A 5 0.93 2.16 -6.53
N VAL A 6 0.01 2.31 -5.58
CA VAL A 6 -1.20 3.10 -5.72
C VAL A 6 -1.23 4.35 -4.87
N ALA A 7 -0.11 4.78 -4.38
CA ALA A 7 0.00 6.06 -3.70
C ALA A 7 -0.02 7.24 -4.71
N GLY A 8 -1.15 7.47 -5.33
CA GLY A 8 -1.31 8.59 -6.25
C GLY A 8 -2.60 8.61 -7.06
N GLY A 9 -3.37 7.55 -7.02
CA GLY A 9 -4.63 7.45 -7.76
C GLY A 9 -5.79 7.11 -6.82
N SER A 10 -6.46 8.12 -6.35
CA SER A 10 -7.68 7.99 -5.56
C SER A 10 -8.75 7.24 -6.35
N GLY A 11 -9.37 6.23 -5.79
CA GLY A 11 -10.66 5.69 -6.23
C GLY A 11 -10.62 4.32 -6.90
N TYR A 12 -9.84 4.08 -7.94
CA TYR A 12 -9.93 2.81 -8.70
C TYR A 12 -9.25 1.62 -8.02
N THR A 13 -8.19 1.86 -7.28
CA THR A 13 -7.60 0.82 -6.42
C THR A 13 -8.45 0.53 -5.22
N GLY A 14 -9.18 1.52 -4.73
CA GLY A 14 -10.20 1.31 -3.71
C GLY A 14 -11.31 0.38 -4.20
N ALA A 15 -11.73 0.48 -5.46
CA ALA A 15 -12.74 -0.41 -6.03
C ALA A 15 -12.22 -1.85 -6.18
N LEU A 16 -10.99 -2.04 -6.70
CA LEU A 16 -10.37 -3.36 -6.78
C LEU A 16 -10.15 -3.96 -5.38
N ALA A 17 -9.61 -3.16 -4.44
CA ALA A 17 -9.42 -3.58 -3.06
C ALA A 17 -10.72 -4.04 -2.43
N ALA A 18 -11.80 -3.24 -2.55
CA ALA A 18 -13.11 -3.59 -2.02
C ALA A 18 -13.65 -4.90 -2.62
N ALA A 19 -13.45 -5.14 -3.91
CA ALA A 19 -13.88 -6.36 -4.56
C ALA A 19 -13.09 -7.59 -4.06
N LEU A 20 -11.77 -7.51 -3.99
CA LEU A 20 -10.91 -8.61 -3.53
C LEU A 20 -11.05 -8.88 -2.02
N ASP A 21 -11.18 -7.81 -1.22
CA ASP A 21 -11.41 -7.91 0.22
C ASP A 21 -12.79 -8.51 0.53
N ALA A 22 -13.81 -8.23 -0.29
CA ALA A 22 -15.15 -8.80 -0.13
C ALA A 22 -15.14 -10.33 -0.31
N VAL A 23 -14.29 -10.86 -1.20
CA VAL A 23 -14.08 -12.30 -1.39
C VAL A 23 -12.92 -12.86 -0.57
N ARG A 24 -12.32 -12.03 0.28
CA ARG A 24 -11.23 -12.38 1.21
C ARG A 24 -10.02 -13.03 0.55
N VAL A 25 -9.66 -12.53 -0.60
CA VAL A 25 -8.46 -12.97 -1.31
C VAL A 25 -7.28 -12.14 -0.84
N PRO A 26 -6.22 -12.75 -0.29
CA PRO A 26 -4.95 -12.06 -0.09
C PRO A 26 -4.36 -11.69 -1.44
N TRP A 27 -4.17 -10.40 -1.67
CA TRP A 27 -3.69 -9.91 -2.94
C TRP A 27 -2.52 -8.94 -2.79
N ASP A 28 -1.73 -8.85 -3.85
CA ASP A 28 -0.60 -7.93 -3.97
C ASP A 28 -0.54 -7.39 -5.41
N VAL A 29 0.40 -6.49 -5.67
CA VAL A 29 0.65 -5.97 -7.01
C VAL A 29 2.13 -6.00 -7.35
N ALA A 30 2.43 -6.21 -8.64
CA ALA A 30 3.77 -6.15 -9.19
C ALA A 30 3.82 -5.12 -10.33
N PRO A 31 4.98 -4.51 -10.62
CA PRO A 31 5.13 -3.63 -11.77
C PRO A 31 4.69 -4.32 -13.06
N ALA A 32 3.96 -3.59 -13.91
CA ALA A 32 3.54 -4.08 -15.21
C ALA A 32 3.74 -3.02 -16.30
N THR A 33 3.86 -3.50 -17.52
CA THR A 33 3.87 -2.67 -18.71
C THR A 33 2.87 -3.22 -19.70
N GLU A 34 1.77 -2.51 -19.89
CA GLU A 34 0.75 -2.82 -20.87
C GLU A 34 0.70 -1.68 -21.89
N PRO A 35 0.62 -1.97 -23.20
CA PRO A 35 0.68 -0.94 -24.25
C PRO A 35 -0.45 0.07 -24.21
N PHE A 36 -1.58 -0.29 -23.59
CA PHE A 36 -2.76 0.57 -23.43
C PHE A 36 -2.83 1.28 -22.06
N LEU A 37 -1.89 0.99 -21.15
CA LEU A 37 -1.81 1.63 -19.85
C LEU A 37 -0.63 2.63 -19.78
N HIS A 38 -0.74 3.57 -18.87
CA HIS A 38 0.30 4.55 -18.59
C HIS A 38 1.56 3.84 -18.05
N PRO A 39 2.76 4.04 -18.65
CA PRO A 39 3.95 3.24 -18.35
C PRO A 39 4.48 3.36 -16.92
N GLY A 40 4.10 4.40 -16.19
CA GLY A 40 4.48 4.57 -14.78
C GLY A 40 3.32 4.38 -13.80
N ARG A 41 2.14 3.91 -14.27
CA ARG A 41 0.93 3.81 -13.45
C ARG A 41 0.13 2.57 -13.82
N ALA A 42 0.83 1.44 -13.95
CA ALA A 42 0.27 0.13 -14.26
C ALA A 42 0.88 -0.93 -13.36
N ALA A 43 0.10 -1.92 -13.01
CA ALA A 43 0.52 -3.04 -12.19
C ALA A 43 -0.20 -4.33 -12.56
N ARG A 44 0.46 -5.48 -12.37
CA ARG A 44 -0.17 -6.79 -12.30
C ARG A 44 -0.85 -6.95 -10.95
N VAL A 45 -1.99 -7.60 -10.94
CA VAL A 45 -2.69 -8.01 -9.71
C VAL A 45 -2.34 -9.47 -9.44
N LEU A 46 -1.86 -9.74 -8.24
CA LEU A 46 -1.45 -11.07 -7.82
C LEU A 46 -2.37 -11.55 -6.71
N ALA A 47 -2.84 -12.81 -6.79
CA ALA A 47 -3.54 -13.50 -5.73
C ALA A 47 -2.77 -14.77 -5.39
N GLY A 48 -2.40 -14.97 -4.13
CA GLY A 48 -1.56 -16.11 -3.73
C GLY A 48 -0.20 -16.18 -4.46
N GLY A 49 0.28 -15.06 -5.03
CA GLY A 49 1.48 -14.99 -5.86
C GLY A 49 1.26 -15.30 -7.35
N GLU A 50 0.06 -15.67 -7.75
CA GLU A 50 -0.35 -15.93 -9.14
C GLU A 50 -0.88 -14.64 -9.80
N ASP A 51 -0.50 -14.40 -11.07
CA ASP A 51 -1.03 -13.29 -11.87
C ASP A 51 -2.51 -13.55 -12.19
N VAL A 52 -3.38 -12.70 -11.66
CA VAL A 52 -4.83 -12.80 -11.88
C VAL A 52 -5.39 -11.65 -12.68
N GLY A 53 -4.56 -10.69 -13.10
CA GLY A 53 -5.01 -9.56 -13.88
C GLY A 53 -4.12 -8.33 -13.80
N TRP A 54 -4.69 -7.20 -14.13
CA TRP A 54 -3.97 -5.92 -14.16
C TRP A 54 -4.83 -4.76 -13.67
N ILE A 55 -4.16 -3.67 -13.29
CA ILE A 55 -4.75 -2.39 -12.92
C ILE A 55 -3.86 -1.25 -13.39
N GLY A 56 -4.42 -0.14 -13.83
CA GLY A 56 -3.62 1.03 -14.23
C GLY A 56 -4.45 2.18 -14.75
N GLU A 57 -3.77 3.29 -15.01
CA GLU A 57 -4.34 4.42 -15.74
C GLU A 57 -4.24 4.19 -17.25
N LEU A 58 -5.25 4.63 -17.98
CA LEU A 58 -5.26 4.54 -19.43
C LEU A 58 -4.12 5.38 -20.04
N HIS A 59 -3.44 4.84 -21.04
CA HIS A 59 -2.40 5.58 -21.73
C HIS A 59 -2.97 6.86 -22.37
N PRO A 60 -2.33 8.03 -22.23
CA PRO A 60 -2.88 9.30 -22.75
C PRO A 60 -3.22 9.29 -24.24
N LEU A 61 -2.45 8.56 -25.06
CA LEU A 61 -2.73 8.41 -26.48
C LEU A 61 -3.99 7.56 -26.74
N VAL A 62 -4.22 6.53 -25.92
CA VAL A 62 -5.44 5.72 -26.00
C VAL A 62 -6.64 6.53 -25.55
N ALA A 63 -6.54 7.24 -24.42
CA ALA A 63 -7.60 8.13 -23.95
C ALA A 63 -8.02 9.13 -25.02
N ARG A 64 -7.05 9.78 -25.68
CA ARG A 64 -7.31 10.73 -26.78
C ARG A 64 -7.95 10.07 -28.00
N ALA A 65 -7.52 8.85 -28.36
CA ALA A 65 -8.09 8.13 -29.51
C ALA A 65 -9.57 7.72 -29.29
N TRP A 66 -10.01 7.68 -28.04
CA TRP A 66 -11.38 7.37 -27.63
C TRP A 66 -12.17 8.58 -27.12
N ASP A 67 -11.65 9.80 -27.37
CA ASP A 67 -12.27 11.07 -26.95
C ASP A 67 -12.59 11.12 -25.42
N LEU A 68 -11.71 10.55 -24.60
CA LEU A 68 -11.84 10.59 -23.15
C LEU A 68 -11.07 11.79 -22.58
N ASP A 69 -11.77 12.88 -22.27
CA ASP A 69 -11.18 14.16 -21.83
C ASP A 69 -10.35 14.08 -20.56
N HIS A 70 -10.71 13.17 -19.64
CA HIS A 70 -10.09 13.06 -18.32
C HIS A 70 -9.29 11.76 -18.12
N GLY A 71 -9.09 11.01 -19.20
CA GLY A 71 -8.49 9.68 -19.11
C GLY A 71 -9.38 8.72 -18.31
N GLY A 72 -8.76 7.75 -17.67
CA GLY A 72 -9.49 6.78 -16.86
C GLY A 72 -8.52 5.81 -16.20
N ALA A 73 -8.98 5.20 -15.13
CA ALA A 73 -8.32 4.08 -14.52
C ALA A 73 -9.18 2.84 -14.67
N LEU A 74 -8.53 1.74 -14.96
CA LEU A 74 -9.13 0.48 -15.34
C LEU A 74 -8.48 -0.65 -14.57
N PHE A 75 -9.22 -1.70 -14.33
CA PHE A 75 -8.67 -2.99 -13.93
C PHE A 75 -9.46 -4.12 -14.57
N GLU A 76 -8.80 -5.24 -14.75
CA GLU A 76 -9.40 -6.50 -15.17
C GLU A 76 -8.77 -7.62 -14.38
N VAL A 77 -9.60 -8.53 -13.86
CA VAL A 77 -9.16 -9.70 -13.12
C VAL A 77 -9.93 -10.94 -13.59
N ASP A 78 -9.22 -12.06 -13.69
CA ASP A 78 -9.81 -13.37 -13.93
C ASP A 78 -10.47 -13.86 -12.61
N LEU A 79 -11.80 -13.82 -12.60
CA LEU A 79 -12.56 -14.12 -11.39
C LEU A 79 -12.39 -15.56 -10.94
N ASP A 80 -12.24 -16.51 -11.86
CA ASP A 80 -12.05 -17.93 -11.51
C ASP A 80 -10.71 -18.13 -10.79
N ARG A 81 -9.65 -17.48 -11.27
CA ARG A 81 -8.35 -17.47 -10.61
C ARG A 81 -8.40 -16.77 -9.26
N VAL A 82 -9.05 -15.61 -9.17
CA VAL A 82 -9.24 -14.90 -7.89
C VAL A 82 -9.94 -15.79 -6.88
N LEU A 83 -11.05 -16.43 -7.26
CA LEU A 83 -11.85 -17.27 -6.37
C LEU A 83 -11.13 -18.56 -5.95
N ALA A 84 -10.18 -19.06 -6.74
CA ALA A 84 -9.33 -20.17 -6.35
C ALA A 84 -8.47 -19.88 -5.10
N HIS A 85 -8.20 -18.62 -4.83
CA HIS A 85 -7.46 -18.15 -3.65
C HIS A 85 -8.36 -17.60 -2.54
N ALA A 86 -9.69 -17.67 -2.70
CA ALA A 86 -10.62 -17.12 -1.73
C ALA A 86 -10.75 -18.02 -0.49
N ASP A 87 -10.69 -17.39 0.69
CA ASP A 87 -11.05 -18.07 1.94
C ASP A 87 -12.57 -18.28 2.00
N ALA A 88 -13.02 -19.51 1.71
CA ALA A 88 -14.43 -19.85 1.63
C ALA A 88 -15.18 -19.70 2.98
N VAL A 89 -14.48 -19.76 4.10
CA VAL A 89 -15.08 -19.70 5.44
C VAL A 89 -14.43 -18.57 6.25
N PRO A 90 -15.22 -17.60 6.74
CA PRO A 90 -14.70 -16.59 7.65
C PRO A 90 -14.20 -17.25 8.92
N ARG A 91 -12.92 -17.09 9.22
CA ARG A 91 -12.40 -17.45 10.53
C ARG A 91 -12.84 -16.40 11.54
N TYR A 92 -13.39 -16.85 12.64
CA TYR A 92 -13.65 -15.96 13.77
C TYR A 92 -12.32 -15.35 14.24
N VAL A 93 -12.23 -14.05 14.21
CA VAL A 93 -11.15 -13.29 14.84
C VAL A 93 -11.75 -12.61 16.04
N ASP A 94 -11.22 -12.88 17.21
CA ASP A 94 -11.68 -12.27 18.45
C ASP A 94 -11.63 -10.74 18.32
N LEU A 95 -12.76 -10.10 18.61
CA LEU A 95 -12.84 -8.64 18.62
C LEU A 95 -12.15 -8.17 19.89
N THR A 96 -10.85 -7.84 19.75
CA THR A 96 -10.09 -7.29 20.88
C THR A 96 -10.77 -6.04 21.40
N SER A 97 -11.09 -6.04 22.70
CA SER A 97 -11.78 -4.93 23.38
C SER A 97 -10.90 -3.70 23.58
N PHE A 98 -9.62 -3.79 23.25
CA PHE A 98 -8.66 -2.71 23.45
C PHE A 98 -8.53 -1.80 22.22
N PRO A 99 -8.51 -0.47 22.42
CA PRO A 99 -8.44 0.49 21.31
C PRO A 99 -7.08 0.41 20.59
N GLU A 100 -7.11 0.78 19.31
CA GLU A 100 -5.88 1.01 18.54
C GLU A 100 -5.20 2.31 18.96
N LEU A 101 -3.88 2.25 19.13
CA LEU A 101 -3.04 3.43 19.18
C LEU A 101 -2.59 3.73 17.73
N ARG A 102 -2.88 4.95 17.26
CA ARG A 102 -2.54 5.39 15.90
C ARG A 102 -1.43 6.42 15.94
N MET A 103 -0.51 6.29 14.99
CA MET A 103 0.64 7.18 14.84
C MET A 103 0.89 7.46 13.37
N ASP A 104 1.18 8.69 13.04
CA ASP A 104 1.62 9.08 11.70
C ASP A 104 3.13 9.26 11.66
N LEU A 105 3.73 8.85 10.55
CA LEU A 105 5.16 8.93 10.31
C LEU A 105 5.42 9.49 8.92
N SER A 106 6.13 10.60 8.81
CA SER A 106 6.52 11.18 7.53
C SER A 106 8.00 10.95 7.25
N LEU A 107 8.31 10.45 6.05
CA LEU A 107 9.65 10.08 5.63
C LEU A 107 9.98 10.70 4.29
N THR A 108 11.20 11.22 4.16
CA THR A 108 11.77 11.58 2.85
C THR A 108 12.67 10.44 2.36
N LEU A 109 12.46 10.03 1.12
CA LEU A 109 13.11 8.89 0.47
C LEU A 109 13.56 9.24 -0.94
N ALA A 110 14.46 8.46 -1.52
CA ALA A 110 14.77 8.56 -2.94
C ALA A 110 13.53 8.22 -3.80
N GLU A 111 13.40 8.85 -4.96
CA GLU A 111 12.22 8.72 -5.83
C GLU A 111 11.97 7.28 -6.31
N ASP A 112 13.04 6.51 -6.52
CA ASP A 112 13.02 5.13 -7.01
C ASP A 112 12.64 4.10 -5.94
N VAL A 113 12.66 4.45 -4.64
CA VAL A 113 12.24 3.53 -3.57
C VAL A 113 10.74 3.28 -3.66
N ALA A 114 10.34 2.05 -3.98
CA ALA A 114 8.94 1.69 -4.06
C ALA A 114 8.25 1.78 -2.69
N ALA A 115 7.04 2.33 -2.64
CA ALA A 115 6.26 2.38 -1.39
C ALA A 115 5.96 0.99 -0.83
N ALA A 116 5.85 -0.04 -1.68
CA ALA A 116 5.74 -1.44 -1.27
C ALA A 116 6.92 -1.89 -0.40
N THR A 117 8.15 -1.55 -0.81
CA THR A 117 9.36 -1.86 -0.05
C THR A 117 9.35 -1.18 1.31
N VAL A 118 8.90 0.09 1.36
CA VAL A 118 8.74 0.83 2.62
C VAL A 118 7.74 0.13 3.55
N LEU A 119 6.57 -0.25 3.03
CA LEU A 119 5.54 -0.94 3.81
C LEU A 119 6.01 -2.32 4.30
N ALA A 120 6.74 -3.07 3.48
CA ALA A 120 7.31 -4.36 3.87
C ALA A 120 8.31 -4.20 5.04
N SER A 121 9.24 -3.23 4.92
CA SER A 121 10.21 -2.92 5.97
C SER A 121 9.53 -2.48 7.28
N VAL A 122 8.46 -1.66 7.18
CA VAL A 122 7.67 -1.25 8.37
C VAL A 122 6.99 -2.44 9.03
N ARG A 123 6.40 -3.36 8.26
CA ARG A 123 5.73 -4.56 8.82
C ARG A 123 6.72 -5.46 9.54
N GLU A 124 7.87 -5.69 8.92
CA GLU A 124 8.92 -6.51 9.51
C GLU A 124 9.44 -5.89 10.82
N ALA A 125 9.76 -4.60 10.80
CA ALA A 125 10.26 -3.90 11.97
C ALA A 125 9.19 -3.67 13.05
N GLY A 126 7.91 -3.51 12.69
CA GLY A 126 6.80 -3.24 13.61
C GLY A 126 6.44 -4.41 14.53
N GLY A 127 6.64 -5.65 14.06
CA GLY A 127 6.36 -6.87 14.85
C GLY A 127 4.87 -7.07 15.13
N GLU A 128 4.56 -7.90 16.13
CA GLU A 128 3.21 -8.39 16.41
C GLU A 128 2.20 -7.30 16.84
N LEU A 129 2.68 -6.24 17.48
CA LEU A 129 1.81 -5.14 17.91
C LEU A 129 1.40 -4.22 16.77
N LEU A 130 2.10 -4.23 15.63
CA LEU A 130 1.72 -3.45 14.45
C LEU A 130 0.59 -4.18 13.70
N THR A 131 -0.64 -3.73 13.88
CA THR A 131 -1.83 -4.31 13.25
C THR A 131 -2.12 -3.75 11.87
N GLY A 132 -1.59 -2.57 11.55
CA GLY A 132 -1.80 -1.93 10.25
C GLY A 132 -0.76 -0.89 9.90
N VAL A 133 -0.47 -0.79 8.60
CA VAL A 133 0.32 0.31 8.02
C VAL A 133 -0.25 0.65 6.65
N ARG A 134 -0.42 1.93 6.36
CA ARG A 134 -0.84 2.42 5.05
C ARG A 134 -0.14 3.72 4.71
N VAL A 135 0.11 3.94 3.43
CA VAL A 135 0.48 5.26 2.91
C VAL A 135 -0.80 6.07 2.75
N PHE A 136 -0.85 7.27 3.26
CA PHE A 136 -2.00 8.16 3.09
C PHE A 136 -1.68 9.44 2.34
N ASP A 137 -0.37 9.79 2.21
CA ASP A 137 0.05 10.92 1.41
C ASP A 137 1.40 10.67 0.73
N LEU A 138 1.57 11.26 -0.45
CA LEU A 138 2.79 11.25 -1.24
C LEU A 138 3.05 12.67 -1.77
N TYR A 139 4.10 13.29 -1.33
CA TYR A 139 4.48 14.64 -1.75
C TYR A 139 5.77 14.62 -2.58
N ARG A 140 5.74 15.36 -3.69
CA ARG A 140 6.88 15.68 -4.55
C ARG A 140 6.95 17.18 -4.71
N GLY A 141 8.08 17.78 -4.47
CA GLY A 141 8.24 19.23 -4.61
C GLY A 141 9.55 19.73 -4.02
N GLU A 142 9.77 21.04 -4.14
CA GLU A 142 11.03 21.68 -3.74
C GLU A 142 11.46 21.41 -2.31
N GLN A 143 10.49 21.22 -1.39
CA GLN A 143 10.77 21.01 0.03
C GLN A 143 11.43 19.65 0.36
N VAL A 144 11.35 18.66 -0.53
CA VAL A 144 11.96 17.33 -0.34
C VAL A 144 13.23 17.15 -1.16
N GLY A 145 13.54 18.11 -2.05
CA GLY A 145 14.69 18.10 -2.94
C GLY A 145 14.45 17.32 -4.24
N GLU A 146 15.32 17.55 -5.21
CA GLU A 146 15.26 16.87 -6.51
C GLU A 146 15.61 15.39 -6.36
N GLY A 147 14.89 14.52 -7.08
CA GLY A 147 15.08 13.07 -7.02
C GLY A 147 14.59 12.42 -5.72
N ARG A 148 13.83 13.14 -4.90
CA ARG A 148 13.28 12.65 -3.63
C ARG A 148 11.77 12.82 -3.57
N LYS A 149 11.15 12.01 -2.71
CA LYS A 149 9.73 12.09 -2.36
C LYS A 149 9.51 11.97 -0.87
N SER A 150 8.41 12.50 -0.37
CA SER A 150 7.95 12.29 1.00
C SER A 150 6.77 11.35 1.00
N LEU A 151 6.81 10.32 1.85
CA LEU A 151 5.71 9.43 2.13
C LEU A 151 5.19 9.67 3.54
N ALA A 152 3.88 9.82 3.68
CA ALA A 152 3.22 9.84 4.97
C ALA A 152 2.54 8.49 5.23
N LEU A 153 2.92 7.86 6.34
CA LEU A 153 2.46 6.54 6.77
C LEU A 153 1.56 6.69 7.99
N ALA A 154 0.40 6.04 7.97
CA ALA A 154 -0.40 5.84 9.16
C ALA A 154 -0.15 4.42 9.69
N LEU A 155 0.29 4.35 10.94
CA LEU A 155 0.58 3.14 11.67
C LEU A 155 -0.52 2.88 12.69
N SER A 156 -0.96 1.64 12.82
CA SER A 156 -1.92 1.22 13.84
C SER A 156 -1.28 0.13 14.70
N PHE A 157 -1.31 0.33 16.01
CA PHE A 157 -0.81 -0.63 16.99
C PHE A 157 -1.92 -1.09 17.91
N ARG A 158 -1.93 -2.37 18.26
CA ARG A 158 -2.88 -2.95 19.21
C ARG A 158 -2.26 -4.15 19.90
N ALA A 159 -2.57 -4.29 21.21
CA ALA A 159 -2.32 -5.51 21.96
C ALA A 159 -3.62 -6.27 22.18
N ALA A 160 -3.53 -7.59 22.33
CA ALA A 160 -4.69 -8.44 22.59
C ALA A 160 -5.13 -8.42 24.06
N ASP A 161 -4.26 -8.00 24.97
CA ASP A 161 -4.38 -8.18 26.41
C ASP A 161 -4.44 -6.86 27.21
N ARG A 162 -4.15 -5.71 26.58
CA ARG A 162 -4.13 -4.40 27.26
C ARG A 162 -4.28 -3.23 26.28
N THR A 163 -4.59 -2.06 26.82
CA THR A 163 -4.48 -0.78 26.09
C THR A 163 -2.99 -0.39 26.02
N LEU A 164 -2.54 -0.06 24.82
CA LEU A 164 -1.17 0.44 24.60
C LEU A 164 -1.06 1.92 24.96
N THR A 165 0.09 2.29 25.50
CA THR A 165 0.49 3.67 25.77
C THR A 165 1.55 4.13 24.75
N ASP A 166 1.83 5.43 24.69
CA ASP A 166 2.91 5.98 23.86
C ASP A 166 4.27 5.39 24.24
N GLU A 167 4.49 5.08 25.53
CA GLU A 167 5.71 4.45 26.03
C GLU A 167 5.90 3.02 25.52
N ASP A 168 4.79 2.26 25.36
CA ASP A 168 4.82 0.90 24.78
C ASP A 168 5.21 0.92 23.30
N VAL A 169 4.78 1.96 22.57
CA VAL A 169 4.97 2.06 21.11
C VAL A 169 6.27 2.77 20.73
N ALA A 170 6.82 3.61 21.60
CA ALA A 170 8.05 4.36 21.30
C ALA A 170 9.23 3.46 20.83
N PRO A 171 9.53 2.30 21.47
CA PRO A 171 10.60 1.43 20.99
C PRO A 171 10.32 0.81 19.61
N LEU A 172 9.04 0.55 19.29
CA LEU A 172 8.62 0.01 18.00
C LEU A 172 8.80 1.06 16.91
N ARG A 173 8.36 2.29 17.17
CA ARG A 173 8.60 3.43 16.30
C ARG A 173 10.09 3.60 16.01
N ASP A 174 10.92 3.61 17.02
CA ASP A 174 12.35 3.84 16.86
C ASP A 174 13.01 2.72 16.04
N ARG A 175 12.56 1.47 16.20
CA ARG A 175 12.99 0.32 15.41
C ARG A 175 12.55 0.45 13.95
N ILE A 176 11.30 0.87 13.70
CA ILE A 176 10.78 1.12 12.34
C ILE A 176 11.60 2.23 11.68
N VAL A 177 11.82 3.34 12.36
CA VAL A 177 12.61 4.47 11.85
C VAL A 177 14.05 4.04 11.53
N ALA A 178 14.69 3.26 12.40
CA ALA A 178 16.03 2.73 12.17
C ALA A 178 16.07 1.82 10.94
N ALA A 179 15.09 0.90 10.79
CA ALA A 179 15.01 0.01 9.64
C ALA A 179 14.84 0.78 8.31
N LEU A 180 13.99 1.81 8.31
CA LEU A 180 13.76 2.64 7.13
C LEU A 180 14.97 3.51 6.78
N ARG A 181 15.67 4.03 7.78
CA ARG A 181 16.90 4.81 7.58
C ARG A 181 18.04 3.93 7.06
N ASP A 182 18.30 2.81 7.74
CA ASP A 182 19.48 1.98 7.49
C ASP A 182 19.29 1.10 6.24
N GLY A 183 18.06 0.66 5.95
CA GLY A 183 17.75 -0.18 4.80
C GLY A 183 17.38 0.59 3.52
N LEU A 184 16.75 1.75 3.64
CA LEU A 184 16.16 2.48 2.50
C LEU A 184 16.64 3.95 2.39
N GLY A 185 17.55 4.40 3.28
CA GLY A 185 17.99 5.78 3.30
C GLY A 185 16.91 6.79 3.64
N GLY A 186 15.87 6.34 4.37
CA GLY A 186 14.75 7.18 4.78
C GLY A 186 15.13 8.18 5.87
N GLU A 187 14.72 9.42 5.71
CA GLU A 187 14.92 10.48 6.71
C GLU A 187 13.58 10.90 7.27
N LEU A 188 13.45 10.92 8.61
CA LEU A 188 12.26 11.47 9.25
C LEU A 188 12.08 12.94 8.90
N ARG A 189 10.85 13.27 8.55
CA ARG A 189 10.43 14.66 8.39
C ARG A 189 9.65 15.07 9.65
N ALA A 190 10.13 16.17 10.27
CA ALA A 190 9.47 16.77 11.42
C ALA A 190 8.19 17.50 11.02
#